data_846eeed092ffb2b9681620f66211e037
#
_entry.id   846eeed092ffb2b9681620f66211e037
#
_cell.length_a   1.000
_cell.length_b   1.000
_cell.length_c   1.000
_cell.angle_alpha   90.00
_cell.angle_beta   90.00
_cell.angle_gamma   90.00
#
_symmetry.space_group_name_H-M   'P 1'
#
loop_
_entity.id
_entity.type
_entity.pdbx_description
1 polymer ?
#
loop_
_entity_poly.entity_id
_entity_poly.type
_entity_poly.pdbx_seq_one_letter_code
_entity_poly.pdbx_strand_id
1 'polypeptide(L)'
;MHRPRRLLTSVVVVALTVATVAIAPGGTSAESTSSPKPRLGRTIAVVSIPSIGIEVQLLYGIHDTALSRGLGLWPGTGLPGKPGNTVVAGHRTSHGAPMRDIDKLRVGDRVYVTTTGKKQITHEYRITKRQIVKPDAMWITRPTKSSTLTLFACHPPHSIAYRFVIFAKLVGRSTTGRT
;
A
#
# COMPACT_ATOMS: atom_id res chain seq x y z
N MET A 1 -43.27 -94.65 -18.81
CA MET A 1 -41.92 -94.43 -18.31
C MET A 1 -41.38 -93.20 -18.95
N HIS A 2 -41.48 -92.02 -18.28
CA HIS A 2 -41.02 -90.71 -18.77
C HIS A 2 -39.94 -90.19 -17.85
N ARG A 3 -38.74 -90.01 -18.36
CA ARG A 3 -37.64 -89.36 -17.64
C ARG A 3 -37.70 -87.86 -17.91
N PRO A 4 -37.66 -86.96 -16.93
CA PRO A 4 -37.55 -85.53 -17.17
C PRO A 4 -36.09 -85.13 -17.42
N ARG A 5 -35.92 -84.33 -18.46
CA ARG A 5 -34.66 -83.60 -18.80
C ARG A 5 -34.42 -82.52 -17.80
N ARG A 6 -33.24 -82.53 -17.17
CA ARG A 6 -32.75 -81.40 -16.33
C ARG A 6 -32.18 -80.33 -17.25
N LEU A 7 -32.80 -79.19 -17.20
CA LEU A 7 -32.24 -77.91 -17.79
C LEU A 7 -31.22 -77.34 -16.83
N LEU A 8 -29.97 -77.22 -17.26
CA LEU A 8 -28.88 -76.49 -16.58
C LEU A 8 -29.03 -75.05 -16.95
N THR A 9 -29.40 -74.24 -15.98
CA THR A 9 -29.44 -72.77 -16.12
C THR A 9 -28.03 -72.18 -15.78
N SER A 10 -27.30 -71.74 -16.80
CA SER A 10 -26.04 -71.05 -16.61
C SER A 10 -26.34 -69.67 -16.10
N VAL A 11 -25.90 -69.38 -14.89
CA VAL A 11 -25.89 -68.02 -14.31
C VAL A 11 -24.63 -67.33 -14.78
N VAL A 12 -24.80 -66.34 -15.67
CA VAL A 12 -23.71 -65.43 -16.04
C VAL A 12 -23.64 -64.35 -15.00
N VAL A 13 -22.59 -64.35 -14.18
CA VAL A 13 -22.26 -63.23 -13.23
C VAL A 13 -21.49 -62.15 -14.01
N VAL A 14 -22.20 -61.10 -14.31
CA VAL A 14 -21.54 -59.88 -14.85
C VAL A 14 -20.92 -59.10 -13.69
N ALA A 15 -19.61 -59.13 -13.56
CA ALA A 15 -18.88 -58.32 -12.60
C ALA A 15 -18.81 -56.85 -13.10
N LEU A 16 -19.58 -55.98 -12.47
CA LEU A 16 -19.56 -54.55 -12.72
C LEU A 16 -18.37 -53.95 -11.96
N THR A 17 -17.27 -53.66 -12.65
CA THR A 17 -16.13 -52.90 -12.07
C THR A 17 -16.46 -51.42 -12.03
N VAL A 18 -16.77 -50.91 -10.85
CA VAL A 18 -16.93 -49.47 -10.61
C VAL A 18 -15.55 -48.85 -10.51
N ALA A 19 -15.14 -48.14 -11.56
CA ALA A 19 -13.95 -47.31 -11.53
C ALA A 19 -14.22 -46.04 -10.70
N THR A 20 -13.71 -45.98 -9.46
CA THR A 20 -13.71 -44.78 -8.63
C THR A 20 -12.68 -43.80 -9.17
N VAL A 21 -13.14 -42.75 -9.86
CA VAL A 21 -12.33 -41.61 -10.24
C VAL A 21 -12.08 -40.78 -8.95
N ALA A 22 -10.87 -40.85 -8.43
CA ALA A 22 -10.42 -39.98 -7.34
C ALA A 22 -10.20 -38.57 -7.91
N ILE A 23 -11.16 -37.65 -7.67
CA ILE A 23 -10.99 -36.23 -7.90
C ILE A 23 -10.10 -35.71 -6.79
N ALA A 24 -8.81 -35.46 -7.08
CA ALA A 24 -7.91 -34.75 -6.20
C ALA A 24 -8.38 -33.26 -6.11
N PRO A 25 -8.61 -32.71 -4.91
CA PRO A 25 -8.87 -31.30 -4.78
C PRO A 25 -7.56 -30.56 -5.08
N GLY A 26 -7.46 -30.03 -6.29
CA GLY A 26 -6.40 -29.09 -6.67
C GLY A 26 -6.57 -27.81 -5.86
N GLY A 27 -6.03 -27.78 -4.65
CA GLY A 27 -5.89 -26.58 -3.85
C GLY A 27 -4.86 -25.68 -4.49
N THR A 28 -5.27 -24.79 -5.38
CA THR A 28 -4.48 -23.62 -5.75
C THR A 28 -4.43 -22.69 -4.54
N SER A 29 -3.46 -22.91 -3.65
CA SER A 29 -3.05 -21.93 -2.66
C SER A 29 -2.57 -20.72 -3.44
N ALA A 30 -3.42 -19.69 -3.53
CA ALA A 30 -3.01 -18.37 -3.97
C ALA A 30 -1.97 -17.88 -2.94
N GLU A 31 -0.71 -18.09 -3.25
CA GLU A 31 0.43 -17.58 -2.49
C GLU A 31 0.32 -16.06 -2.55
N SER A 32 -0.17 -15.48 -1.46
CA SER A 32 -0.21 -14.06 -1.24
C SER A 32 1.24 -13.57 -1.18
N THR A 33 1.79 -13.17 -2.33
CA THR A 33 3.10 -12.52 -2.45
C THR A 33 3.02 -11.15 -1.79
N SER A 34 2.99 -11.14 -0.46
CA SER A 34 3.20 -9.93 0.31
C SER A 34 4.66 -9.50 0.11
N SER A 35 4.86 -8.44 -0.66
CA SER A 35 6.18 -7.83 -0.79
C SER A 35 6.75 -7.57 0.61
N PRO A 36 8.01 -7.96 0.90
CA PRO A 36 8.58 -7.79 2.22
C PRO A 36 8.54 -6.32 2.64
N LYS A 37 8.15 -6.08 3.89
CA LYS A 37 8.11 -4.72 4.47
C LYS A 37 9.49 -4.07 4.37
N PRO A 38 9.57 -2.77 3.99
CA PRO A 38 10.84 -2.07 3.96
C PRO A 38 11.51 -2.07 5.36
N ARG A 39 12.85 -2.04 5.39
CA ARG A 39 13.59 -1.87 6.65
C ARG A 39 13.49 -0.43 7.13
N LEU A 40 13.42 -0.23 8.47
CA LEU A 40 13.42 1.10 9.08
C LEU A 40 14.64 1.92 8.63
N GLY A 41 14.42 3.22 8.36
CA GLY A 41 15.45 4.16 7.91
C GLY A 41 15.88 4.01 6.44
N ARG A 42 15.37 3.04 5.70
CA ARG A 42 15.63 2.90 4.26
C ARG A 42 14.84 3.93 3.45
N THR A 43 15.50 4.58 2.50
CA THR A 43 14.82 5.41 1.49
C THR A 43 13.99 4.51 0.57
N ILE A 44 12.69 4.82 0.44
CA ILE A 44 11.71 4.05 -0.33
C ILE A 44 11.15 4.81 -1.52
N ALA A 45 11.22 6.15 -1.47
CA ALA A 45 10.73 7.03 -2.52
C ALA A 45 11.41 8.41 -2.42
N VAL A 46 11.15 9.24 -3.43
CA VAL A 46 11.36 10.70 -3.41
C VAL A 46 10.00 11.36 -3.51
N VAL A 47 9.76 12.37 -2.69
CA VAL A 47 8.54 13.19 -2.72
C VAL A 47 8.88 14.54 -3.31
N SER A 48 8.16 14.93 -4.36
CA SER A 48 8.25 16.24 -5.00
C SER A 48 6.91 16.97 -4.90
N ILE A 49 6.93 18.22 -4.44
CA ILE A 49 5.74 19.08 -4.36
C ILE A 49 6.10 20.43 -4.99
N PRO A 50 5.88 20.60 -6.30
CA PRO A 50 6.34 21.79 -7.05
C PRO A 50 5.79 23.11 -6.51
N SER A 51 4.53 23.13 -6.02
CA SER A 51 3.88 24.35 -5.52
C SER A 51 4.55 24.97 -4.27
N ILE A 52 5.41 24.20 -3.58
CA ILE A 52 6.24 24.69 -2.46
C ILE A 52 7.73 24.40 -2.67
N GLY A 53 8.12 24.01 -3.89
CA GLY A 53 9.52 23.86 -4.29
C GLY A 53 10.32 22.79 -3.56
N ILE A 54 9.69 21.72 -3.04
CA ILE A 54 10.41 20.65 -2.36
C ILE A 54 10.59 19.40 -3.24
N GLU A 55 11.79 18.82 -3.10
CA GLU A 55 12.10 17.47 -3.55
C GLU A 55 12.96 16.80 -2.47
N VAL A 56 12.43 15.77 -1.81
CA VAL A 56 13.02 15.21 -0.60
C VAL A 56 12.80 13.71 -0.50
N GLN A 57 13.76 13.01 0.11
CA GLN A 57 13.67 11.56 0.33
C GLN A 57 12.52 11.21 1.28
N LEU A 58 11.83 10.10 0.97
CA LEU A 58 10.88 9.44 1.84
C LEU A 58 11.52 8.17 2.41
N LEU A 59 11.70 8.14 3.72
CA LEU A 59 12.27 7.02 4.45
C LEU A 59 11.16 6.20 5.12
N TYR A 60 11.38 4.91 5.28
CA TYR A 60 10.46 4.07 6.05
C TYR A 60 10.74 4.22 7.55
N GLY A 61 9.76 4.78 8.28
CA GLY A 61 9.87 5.10 9.71
C GLY A 61 9.68 6.58 9.99
N ILE A 62 9.28 6.90 11.24
CA ILE A 62 9.06 8.27 11.73
C ILE A 62 9.91 8.59 12.97
N HIS A 63 10.94 7.79 13.23
CA HIS A 63 11.91 8.03 14.30
C HIS A 63 12.89 9.15 13.89
N ASP A 64 13.56 9.74 14.87
CA ASP A 64 14.38 10.95 14.66
C ASP A 64 15.44 10.79 13.56
N THR A 65 16.11 9.63 13.50
CA THR A 65 17.12 9.36 12.47
C THR A 65 16.55 9.27 11.04
N ALA A 66 15.27 8.98 10.88
CA ALA A 66 14.60 9.03 9.58
C ALA A 66 14.15 10.46 9.25
N LEU A 67 13.49 11.13 10.21
CA LEU A 67 12.96 12.48 10.02
C LEU A 67 14.06 13.55 9.90
N SER A 68 15.24 13.34 10.48
CA SER A 68 16.39 14.24 10.30
C SER A 68 16.98 14.22 8.90
N ARG A 69 16.68 13.18 8.10
CA ARG A 69 17.17 12.99 6.74
C ARG A 69 16.15 13.34 5.65
N GLY A 70 14.87 13.53 6.02
CA GLY A 70 13.83 13.82 5.06
C GLY A 70 12.42 13.62 5.62
N LEU A 71 11.54 13.07 4.80
CA LEU A 71 10.19 12.67 5.19
C LEU A 71 10.17 11.24 5.70
N GLY A 72 9.29 10.95 6.65
CA GLY A 72 9.11 9.62 7.20
C GLY A 72 7.75 9.01 6.82
N LEU A 73 7.75 7.81 6.25
CA LEU A 73 6.54 7.01 6.10
C LEU A 73 6.18 6.38 7.45
N TRP A 74 4.95 6.58 7.90
CA TRP A 74 4.45 5.97 9.14
C TRP A 74 4.35 4.45 8.98
N PRO A 75 5.07 3.66 9.80
CA PRO A 75 5.05 2.21 9.71
C PRO A 75 3.65 1.62 9.89
N GLY A 76 3.32 0.61 9.09
CA GLY A 76 1.99 -0.03 9.13
C GLY A 76 0.92 0.66 8.29
N THR A 77 1.21 1.83 7.69
CA THR A 77 0.31 2.50 6.74
C THR A 77 0.59 2.04 5.29
N GLY A 78 -0.24 2.47 4.34
CA GLY A 78 -0.12 2.09 2.94
C GLY A 78 1.21 2.50 2.30
N LEU A 79 1.68 1.72 1.34
CA LEU A 79 2.83 2.10 0.51
C LEU A 79 2.38 2.98 -0.67
N PRO A 80 3.23 3.87 -1.19
CA PRO A 80 2.89 4.73 -2.32
C PRO A 80 2.32 3.96 -3.52
N GLY A 81 1.20 4.44 -4.06
CA GLY A 81 0.54 3.86 -5.22
C GLY A 81 -0.24 2.57 -4.98
N LYS A 82 -0.24 2.03 -3.77
CA LYS A 82 -1.04 0.86 -3.39
C LYS A 82 -2.36 1.30 -2.75
N PRO A 83 -3.43 0.47 -2.80
CA PRO A 83 -4.63 0.70 -2.00
C PRO A 83 -4.27 0.90 -0.53
N GLY A 84 -4.93 1.84 0.12
CA GLY A 84 -4.64 2.24 1.49
C GLY A 84 -4.20 3.70 1.60
N ASN A 85 -3.93 4.14 2.82
CA ASN A 85 -3.50 5.49 3.15
C ASN A 85 -1.99 5.51 3.39
N THR A 86 -1.24 6.15 2.52
CA THR A 86 0.20 6.42 2.70
C THR A 86 0.35 7.63 3.62
N VAL A 87 0.80 7.43 4.86
CA VAL A 87 0.91 8.51 5.85
C VAL A 87 2.36 8.93 6.01
N VAL A 88 2.62 10.22 5.81
CA VAL A 88 3.96 10.79 5.74
C VAL A 88 4.09 11.96 6.70
N ALA A 89 5.09 11.87 7.58
CA ALA A 89 5.48 12.92 8.51
C ALA A 89 6.70 13.69 8.02
N GLY A 90 6.80 14.95 8.40
CA GLY A 90 8.00 15.75 8.15
C GLY A 90 8.16 16.90 9.15
N HIS A 91 9.41 17.31 9.37
CA HIS A 91 9.69 18.46 10.20
C HIS A 91 9.29 19.77 9.50
N ARG A 92 8.74 20.70 10.30
CA ARG A 92 8.35 22.01 9.81
C ARG A 92 9.40 23.09 10.02
N THR A 93 10.22 22.99 11.07
CA THR A 93 11.14 24.05 11.52
C THR A 93 12.56 23.57 11.82
N SER A 94 12.80 22.26 11.80
CA SER A 94 14.10 21.65 12.09
C SER A 94 14.56 20.73 10.94
N HIS A 95 15.82 20.30 10.94
CA HIS A 95 16.38 19.33 10.00
C HIS A 95 16.08 19.65 8.53
N GLY A 96 16.42 20.88 8.10
CA GLY A 96 16.13 21.37 6.75
C GLY A 96 14.66 21.73 6.50
N ALA A 97 13.78 21.47 7.48
CA ALA A 97 12.37 21.85 7.46
C ALA A 97 11.64 21.52 6.15
N PRO A 98 11.64 20.24 5.72
CA PRO A 98 11.08 19.86 4.41
C PRO A 98 9.59 20.18 4.30
N MET A 99 8.88 20.34 5.42
CA MET A 99 7.46 20.70 5.44
C MET A 99 7.21 22.14 5.94
N ARG A 100 8.21 23.04 5.80
CA ARG A 100 8.11 24.46 6.24
C ARG A 100 6.84 25.11 5.73
N ASP A 101 6.57 24.96 4.46
CA ASP A 101 5.50 25.63 3.71
C ASP A 101 4.27 24.74 3.45
N ILE A 102 4.08 23.68 4.27
CA ILE A 102 2.95 22.77 4.13
C ILE A 102 1.59 23.47 4.17
N ASP A 103 1.48 24.58 4.91
CA ASP A 103 0.26 25.38 5.02
C ASP A 103 -0.01 26.27 3.79
N LYS A 104 0.96 26.47 2.91
CA LYS A 104 0.78 27.16 1.63
C LYS A 104 0.12 26.27 0.58
N LEU A 105 0.16 24.92 0.76
CA LEU A 105 -0.47 23.96 -0.15
C LEU A 105 -1.98 24.19 -0.25
N ARG A 106 -2.53 24.06 -1.45
CA ARG A 106 -3.94 24.30 -1.78
C ARG A 106 -4.60 23.02 -2.29
N VAL A 107 -5.91 22.94 -2.16
CA VAL A 107 -6.70 21.90 -2.85
C VAL A 107 -6.48 22.04 -4.35
N GLY A 108 -6.19 20.91 -5.02
CA GLY A 108 -5.83 20.86 -6.43
C GLY A 108 -4.32 20.76 -6.70
N ASP A 109 -3.45 21.17 -5.77
CA ASP A 109 -2.00 21.02 -5.91
C ASP A 109 -1.61 19.55 -6.07
N ARG A 110 -0.46 19.33 -6.72
CA ARG A 110 0.05 18.00 -7.04
C ARG A 110 1.19 17.62 -6.10
N VAL A 111 1.20 16.35 -5.72
CA VAL A 111 2.28 15.71 -4.98
C VAL A 111 2.72 14.50 -5.79
N TYR A 112 3.99 14.41 -6.10
CA TYR A 112 4.59 13.29 -6.81
C TYR A 112 5.38 12.45 -5.84
N VAL A 113 5.17 11.13 -5.87
CA VAL A 113 5.92 10.17 -5.08
C VAL A 113 6.55 9.15 -6.02
N THR A 114 7.86 9.27 -6.23
CA THR A 114 8.63 8.39 -7.12
C THR A 114 9.30 7.30 -6.29
N THR A 115 8.87 6.04 -6.46
CA THR A 115 9.41 4.90 -5.73
C THR A 115 10.85 4.58 -6.16
N THR A 116 11.68 4.17 -5.19
CA THR A 116 13.04 3.68 -5.48
C THR A 116 13.01 2.19 -5.86
N GLY A 117 13.98 1.74 -6.67
CA GLY A 117 14.13 0.34 -7.08
C GLY A 117 14.53 0.20 -8.56
N LYS A 118 14.53 -1.04 -9.06
CA LYS A 118 14.89 -1.32 -10.47
C LYS A 118 13.95 -0.63 -11.46
N LYS A 119 12.66 -0.54 -11.13
CA LYS A 119 11.65 0.15 -11.90
C LYS A 119 11.13 1.30 -11.05
N GLN A 120 11.45 2.53 -11.45
CA GLN A 120 10.94 3.72 -10.77
C GLN A 120 9.54 4.01 -11.28
N ILE A 121 8.61 4.21 -10.35
CA ILE A 121 7.22 4.55 -10.64
C ILE A 121 6.91 5.84 -9.92
N THR A 122 6.48 6.85 -10.67
CA THR A 122 5.99 8.11 -10.14
C THR A 122 4.47 8.03 -9.97
N HIS A 123 4.02 8.20 -8.75
CA HIS A 123 2.61 8.27 -8.38
C HIS A 123 2.23 9.73 -8.21
N GLU A 124 1.26 10.20 -8.98
CA GLU A 124 0.73 11.56 -8.90
C GLU A 124 -0.50 11.57 -7.99
N TYR A 125 -0.43 12.36 -6.93
CA TYR A 125 -1.55 12.60 -6.02
C TYR A 125 -2.02 14.04 -6.16
N ARG A 126 -3.34 14.26 -6.08
CA ARG A 126 -3.96 15.59 -6.06
C ARG A 126 -4.52 15.87 -4.68
N ILE A 127 -4.19 17.03 -4.10
CA ILE A 127 -4.68 17.46 -2.80
C ILE A 127 -6.18 17.67 -2.86
N THR A 128 -6.90 17.08 -1.91
CA THR A 128 -8.38 17.14 -1.83
C THR A 128 -8.87 17.85 -0.57
N LYS A 129 -8.07 17.89 0.50
CA LYS A 129 -8.46 18.50 1.77
C LYS A 129 -7.23 18.94 2.56
N ARG A 130 -7.42 20.00 3.37
CA ARG A 130 -6.48 20.51 4.36
C ARG A 130 -7.18 20.59 5.70
N GLN A 131 -6.47 20.31 6.79
CA GLN A 131 -7.07 20.37 8.13
C GLN A 131 -6.00 20.56 9.20
N ILE A 132 -6.32 21.34 10.24
CA ILE A 132 -5.55 21.38 11.47
C ILE A 132 -6.20 20.42 12.46
N VAL A 133 -5.40 19.57 13.10
CA VAL A 133 -5.86 18.58 14.06
C VAL A 133 -5.00 18.60 15.32
N LYS A 134 -5.48 18.01 16.40
CA LYS A 134 -4.70 17.77 17.62
C LYS A 134 -3.62 16.69 17.38
N PRO A 135 -2.54 16.66 18.17
CA PRO A 135 -1.44 15.70 18.01
C PRO A 135 -1.88 14.23 18.16
N ASP A 136 -2.92 13.97 18.92
CA ASP A 136 -3.51 12.66 19.22
C ASP A 136 -4.55 12.19 18.17
N ALA A 137 -4.72 12.94 17.09
CA ALA A 137 -5.68 12.62 16.03
C ALA A 137 -5.27 11.39 15.20
N MET A 138 -5.14 10.23 15.81
CA MET A 138 -4.69 8.98 15.17
C MET A 138 -5.58 8.53 14.01
N TRP A 139 -6.81 9.05 13.91
CA TRP A 139 -7.70 8.74 12.79
C TRP A 139 -7.12 9.11 11.41
N ILE A 140 -6.15 10.05 11.34
CA ILE A 140 -5.47 10.41 10.09
C ILE A 140 -4.64 9.26 9.50
N THR A 141 -4.31 8.25 10.31
CA THR A 141 -3.54 7.07 9.88
C THR A 141 -4.42 5.91 9.43
N ARG A 142 -5.74 6.01 9.57
CA ARG A 142 -6.67 4.92 9.22
C ARG A 142 -6.52 4.52 7.75
N PRO A 143 -6.60 3.21 7.46
CA PRO A 143 -6.54 2.72 6.09
C PRO A 143 -7.74 3.19 5.28
N THR A 144 -7.56 3.35 3.96
CA THR A 144 -8.60 3.71 2.99
C THR A 144 -8.72 2.61 1.93
N LYS A 145 -9.88 2.51 1.28
CA LYS A 145 -10.11 1.54 0.20
C LYS A 145 -9.32 1.91 -1.07
N SER A 146 -9.24 3.20 -1.37
CA SER A 146 -8.47 3.74 -2.52
C SER A 146 -7.06 4.14 -2.09
N SER A 147 -6.16 4.32 -3.05
CA SER A 147 -4.82 4.87 -2.80
C SER A 147 -4.91 6.34 -2.43
N THR A 148 -4.57 6.67 -1.19
CA THR A 148 -4.54 8.04 -0.67
C THR A 148 -3.18 8.36 -0.06
N LEU A 149 -2.89 9.65 0.05
CA LEU A 149 -1.69 10.18 0.70
C LEU A 149 -2.12 11.18 1.77
N THR A 150 -1.59 11.02 2.97
CA THR A 150 -1.74 11.97 4.08
C THR A 150 -0.37 12.52 4.43
N LEU A 151 -0.15 13.82 4.27
CA LEU A 151 1.07 14.51 4.71
C LEU A 151 0.77 15.30 5.96
N PHE A 152 1.67 15.32 6.94
CA PHE A 152 1.49 16.18 8.10
C PHE A 152 2.80 16.68 8.70
N ALA A 153 2.73 17.83 9.34
CA ALA A 153 3.81 18.45 10.10
C ALA A 153 3.25 19.16 11.35
N CYS A 154 4.14 19.54 12.25
CA CYS A 154 3.80 20.35 13.43
C CYS A 154 3.19 21.69 13.03
N HIS A 155 2.24 22.22 13.85
CA HIS A 155 1.58 23.51 13.61
C HIS A 155 1.20 24.18 14.95
N PRO A 156 1.30 25.53 15.03
CA PRO A 156 1.96 26.44 14.10
C PRO A 156 3.48 26.21 14.03
N PRO A 157 4.23 26.95 13.19
CA PRO A 157 5.71 26.91 13.21
C PRO A 157 6.25 27.08 14.63
N HIS A 158 7.31 26.34 14.98
CA HIS A 158 7.93 26.31 16.33
C HIS A 158 7.03 25.80 17.46
N SER A 159 5.87 25.20 17.15
CA SER A 159 4.95 24.62 18.13
C SER A 159 4.56 23.18 17.75
N ILE A 160 4.34 22.36 18.78
CA ILE A 160 3.84 20.99 18.64
C ILE A 160 2.36 20.87 19.03
N ALA A 161 1.67 22.00 19.29
CA ALA A 161 0.29 22.03 19.78
C ALA A 161 -0.72 21.38 18.83
N TYR A 162 -0.46 21.46 17.53
CA TYR A 162 -1.33 20.89 16.48
C TYR A 162 -0.51 20.20 15.39
N ARG A 163 -1.22 19.60 14.44
CA ARG A 163 -0.69 19.11 13.17
C ARG A 163 -1.43 19.76 12.02
N PHE A 164 -0.69 20.31 11.05
CA PHE A 164 -1.24 20.69 9.76
C PHE A 164 -1.25 19.45 8.87
N VAL A 165 -2.41 19.06 8.36
CA VAL A 165 -2.61 17.81 7.62
C VAL A 165 -3.13 18.09 6.22
N ILE A 166 -2.52 17.46 5.24
CA ILE A 166 -2.92 17.46 3.83
C ILE A 166 -3.41 16.06 3.48
N PHE A 167 -4.56 15.98 2.84
CA PHE A 167 -5.11 14.75 2.28
C PHE A 167 -5.10 14.84 0.76
N ALA A 168 -4.61 13.79 0.09
CA ALA A 168 -4.55 13.73 -1.35
C ALA A 168 -5.00 12.35 -1.86
N LYS A 169 -5.50 12.29 -3.10
CA LYS A 169 -5.92 11.07 -3.79
C LYS A 169 -5.02 10.81 -4.98
N LEU A 170 -4.70 9.54 -5.23
CA LEU A 170 -3.99 9.12 -6.43
C LEU A 170 -4.82 9.46 -7.67
N VAL A 171 -4.23 10.14 -8.64
CA VAL A 171 -4.86 10.54 -9.90
C VAL A 171 -4.11 10.05 -11.13
N GLY A 172 -2.84 9.70 -10.99
CA GLY A 172 -2.02 9.23 -12.10
C GLY A 172 -0.83 8.39 -11.66
N ARG A 173 -0.27 7.67 -12.64
CA ARG A 173 0.96 6.89 -12.48
C ARG A 173 1.74 6.88 -13.79
N SER A 174 3.02 7.19 -13.73
CA SER A 174 3.96 7.06 -14.86
C SER A 174 5.16 6.21 -14.45
N THR A 175 5.77 5.57 -15.44
CA THR A 175 6.97 4.78 -15.26
C THR A 175 8.10 5.47 -15.99
N THR A 176 9.16 5.84 -15.26
CA THR A 176 10.39 6.30 -15.90
C THR A 176 11.22 5.06 -16.19
N GLY A 177 11.22 4.62 -17.47
CA GLY A 177 12.16 3.60 -17.94
C GLY A 177 13.54 4.21 -17.94
N ARG A 178 14.53 3.60 -17.27
CA ARG A 178 15.93 3.78 -17.65
C ARG A 178 16.11 3.00 -18.95
N THR A 179 16.27 3.71 -20.06
CA THR A 179 16.88 3.19 -21.28
C THR A 179 18.36 2.88 -21.01
#